data_6de5fe2a9e9436f65aa8736c0c2b7f40
#
_entry.id   6de5fe2a9e9436f65aa8736c0c2b7f40
#
_cell.length_a   1.000
_cell.length_b   1.000
_cell.length_c   1.000
_cell.angle_alpha   90.00
_cell.angle_beta   90.00
_cell.angle_gamma   90.00
#
_symmetry.space_group_name_H-M   'P 1'
#
loop_
_entity.id
_entity.type
_entity.pdbx_description
1 polymer ?
#
loop_
_entity_poly.entity_id
_entity_poly.type
_entity_poly.pdbx_seq_one_letter_code
_entity_poly.pdbx_strand_id
1 'polypeptide(L)' 'MKPSNEFAMDDVVRVCDGPFTSFRGVVKDVDEANSRLSVAVTIYGRVVAADLKFGQVQRL' A
#
# COMPACT_ATOMS: atom_id res chain seq x y z
N MET A 1 -3.17 -21.22 7.59
CA MET A 1 -3.96 -20.11 7.03
C MET A 1 -3.15 -18.85 6.91
N LYS A 2 -3.22 -18.26 5.81
CA LYS A 2 -2.44 -17.08 5.57
C LYS A 2 -3.14 -15.82 5.97
N PRO A 3 -2.47 -14.93 6.65
CA PRO A 3 -3.05 -13.62 6.85
C PRO A 3 -3.31 -12.96 5.52
N SER A 4 -4.39 -12.26 5.45
CA SER A 4 -4.72 -11.53 4.24
C SER A 4 -3.82 -10.34 4.01
N ASN A 5 -3.00 -9.99 4.98
CA ASN A 5 -2.14 -8.82 4.89
C ASN A 5 -0.75 -9.15 4.36
N GLU A 6 -0.63 -10.24 3.64
CA GLU A 6 0.63 -10.57 3.02
C GLU A 6 0.76 -9.83 1.71
N PHE A 7 1.75 -8.96 1.65
CA PHE A 7 1.99 -8.14 0.46
C PHE A 7 3.38 -8.43 -0.07
N ALA A 8 3.54 -8.30 -1.37
CA ALA A 8 4.83 -8.46 -2.01
C ALA A 8 5.20 -7.17 -2.73
N MET A 9 6.50 -7.00 -2.97
CA MET A 9 6.95 -5.85 -3.73
C MET A 9 6.35 -5.90 -5.12
N ASP A 10 6.03 -4.74 -5.65
CA ASP A 10 5.42 -4.56 -6.96
C ASP A 10 3.96 -4.99 -7.04
N ASP A 11 3.36 -5.37 -5.90
CA ASP A 11 1.93 -5.61 -5.87
C ASP A 11 1.18 -4.31 -6.06
N VAL A 12 0.08 -4.39 -6.80
CA VAL A 12 -0.82 -3.25 -6.96
C VAL A 12 -1.84 -3.31 -5.85
N VAL A 13 -1.98 -2.22 -5.12
CA VAL A 13 -2.91 -2.12 -4.01
C VAL A 13 -3.73 -0.86 -4.16
N ARG A 14 -4.86 -0.83 -3.47
CA ARG A 14 -5.68 0.37 -3.37
C ARG A 14 -5.69 0.84 -1.93
N VAL A 15 -5.53 2.14 -1.76
CA VAL A 15 -5.57 2.73 -0.43
C VAL A 15 -7.02 2.81 0.02
N CYS A 16 -7.31 2.26 1.19
CA CYS A 16 -8.67 2.19 1.72
C CYS A 16 -8.94 3.21 2.80
N ASP A 17 -7.90 3.83 3.35
CA ASP A 17 -8.06 4.74 4.47
C ASP A 17 -6.98 5.79 4.41
N GLY A 18 -7.23 6.94 5.02
CA GLY A 18 -6.28 8.02 5.09
C GLY A 18 -6.44 9.02 3.96
N PRO A 19 -5.49 9.96 3.84
CA PRO A 19 -5.63 11.04 2.87
C PRO A 19 -5.55 10.60 1.41
N PHE A 20 -5.07 9.38 1.16
CA PHE A 20 -4.93 8.87 -0.21
C PHE A 20 -5.98 7.82 -0.54
N THR A 21 -7.09 7.83 0.16
CA THR A 21 -8.17 6.86 -0.03
C THR A 21 -8.62 6.86 -1.49
N SER A 22 -8.82 5.66 -2.03
CA SER A 22 -9.28 5.41 -3.40
C SER A 22 -8.20 5.54 -4.46
N PHE A 23 -7.02 6.01 -4.12
CA PHE A 23 -5.92 5.98 -5.07
C PHE A 23 -5.27 4.62 -5.08
N ARG A 24 -4.70 4.28 -6.21
CA ARG A 24 -3.95 3.03 -6.34
C ARG A 24 -2.47 3.30 -6.25
N GLY A 25 -1.75 2.29 -5.82
CA GLY A 25 -0.31 2.40 -5.74
C GLY A 25 0.34 1.05 -5.91
N VAL A 26 1.66 1.09 -5.96
CA VAL A 26 2.48 -0.10 -6.10
C VAL A 26 3.34 -0.22 -4.86
N VAL A 27 3.38 -1.42 -4.28
CA VAL A 27 4.17 -1.68 -3.09
C VAL A 27 5.65 -1.63 -3.47
N LYS A 28 6.39 -0.77 -2.78
CA LYS A 28 7.82 -0.62 -3.00
C LYS A 28 8.65 -1.29 -1.93
N ASP A 29 8.09 -1.42 -0.74
CA ASP A 29 8.80 -2.06 0.36
C ASP A 29 7.78 -2.56 1.36
N VAL A 30 8.14 -3.60 2.08
CA VAL A 30 7.27 -4.21 3.08
C VAL A 30 8.05 -4.28 4.38
N ASP A 31 7.50 -3.70 5.43
CA ASP A 31 8.09 -3.74 6.76
C ASP A 31 7.17 -4.58 7.65
N GLU A 32 7.43 -5.87 7.69
CA GLU A 32 6.59 -6.78 8.45
C GLU A 32 6.73 -6.58 9.95
N ALA A 33 7.90 -6.14 10.38
CA ALA A 33 8.12 -5.94 11.81
C ALA A 33 7.22 -4.86 12.37
N ASN A 34 6.90 -3.84 11.57
CA ASN A 34 6.06 -2.73 11.99
C ASN A 34 4.70 -2.76 11.31
N SER A 35 4.41 -3.79 10.53
CA SER A 35 3.14 -3.92 9.82
C SER A 35 2.87 -2.72 8.91
N ARG A 36 3.88 -2.30 8.19
CA ARG A 36 3.81 -1.12 7.33
C ARG A 36 4.25 -1.45 5.93
N LEU A 37 3.81 -0.63 5.00
CA LEU A 37 4.19 -0.71 3.60
C LEU A 37 4.64 0.65 3.12
N SER A 38 5.64 0.65 2.25
CA SER A 38 5.96 1.82 1.46
C SER A 38 5.32 1.64 0.10
N VAL A 39 4.41 2.53 -0.25
CA VAL A 39 3.62 2.41 -1.46
C VAL A 39 3.84 3.66 -2.30
N ALA A 40 4.11 3.46 -3.58
CA ALA A 40 4.18 4.56 -4.53
C ALA A 40 2.78 4.77 -5.08
N VAL A 41 2.12 5.82 -4.60
CA VAL A 41 0.75 6.13 -4.98
C VAL A 41 0.78 7.13 -6.13
N THR A 42 0.02 6.84 -7.18
CA THR A 42 -0.08 7.76 -8.31
C THR A 42 -1.28 8.67 -8.10
N ILE A 43 -1.00 9.95 -7.98
CA ILE A 43 -2.03 10.96 -7.73
C ILE A 43 -1.91 12.02 -8.81
N TYR A 44 -2.93 12.10 -9.66
CA TYR A 44 -2.98 13.10 -10.73
C TYR A 44 -1.71 13.15 -11.57
N GLY A 45 -1.21 11.97 -11.94
CA GLY A 45 -0.03 11.88 -12.78
C GLY A 45 1.28 12.01 -12.03
N ARG A 46 1.25 12.11 -10.72
CA ARG A 46 2.45 12.21 -9.90
C ARG A 46 2.56 10.98 -9.02
N VAL A 47 3.79 10.57 -8.78
CA VAL A 47 4.05 9.45 -7.89
C VAL A 47 4.49 10.00 -6.54
N VAL A 48 3.78 9.60 -5.51
CA VAL A 48 4.04 10.03 -4.14
C VAL A 48 4.29 8.80 -3.30
N ALA A 49 5.40 8.79 -2.58
CA ALA A 49 5.69 7.69 -1.66
C ALA A 49 4.92 7.90 -0.37
N ALA A 50 4.22 6.88 0.08
CA ALA A 50 3.44 6.96 1.30
C ALA A 50 3.69 5.72 2.14
N ASP A 51 3.82 5.91 3.45
CA ASP A 51 3.92 4.81 4.40
C ASP A 51 2.52 4.52 4.92
N LEU A 52 2.08 3.29 4.69
CA LEU A 52 0.73 2.89 5.06
C LEU A 52 0.79 1.62 5.87
N LYS A 53 -0.20 1.43 6.71
CA LYS A 53 -0.32 0.19 7.46
C LYS A 53 -1.03 -0.85 6.62
N PHE A 54 -0.81 -2.12 6.97
CA PHE A 54 -1.43 -3.22 6.24
C PHE A 54 -2.93 -3.06 6.14
N GLY A 55 -3.57 -2.57 7.21
CA GLY A 55 -5.00 -2.40 7.22
C GLY A 55 -5.53 -1.23 6.42
N GLN A 56 -4.64 -0.39 5.90
CA GLN A 56 -5.04 0.79 5.13
C GLN A 56 -5.04 0.56 3.64
N VAL A 57 -4.60 -0.61 3.20
CA VAL A 57 -4.54 -0.91 1.77
C VAL A 57 -5.19 -2.25 1.52
N GLN A 58 -5.60 -2.46 0.29
CA GLN A 58 -6.23 -3.69 -0.15
C GLN A 58 -5.58 -4.13 -1.44
N ARG A 59 -5.22 -5.40 -1.51
CA ARG A 59 -4.67 -5.96 -2.73
C ARG A 59 -5.74 -6.03 -3.79
N LEU A 60 -5.35 -5.72 -4.98
CA LEU A 60 -6.26 -5.79 -6.13
C LEU A 60 -6.12 -7.13 -6.85
#